data_b3c603d31bf84481e601047be08d58d6
#
_entry.id   b3c603d31bf84481e601047be08d58d6
#
_cell.length_a   1.000
_cell.length_b   1.000
_cell.length_c   1.000
_cell.angle_alpha   90.00
_cell.angle_beta   90.00
_cell.angle_gamma   90.00
#
_symmetry.space_group_name_H-M   'P 1'
#
loop_
_entity.id
_entity.type
_entity.pdbx_description
1 polymer ?
#
loop_
_entity_poly.entity_id
_entity_poly.type
_entity_poly.pdbx_seq_one_letter_code
_entity_poly.pdbx_strand_id
1 'polypeptide(L)'
;MKVTIAIDSLKGSLSSLEAGRAIEAGIKHVYPDAYVCVRPLADGGEGTVEALTIGMGGELETITVTGPHGRPVSCQYGIIKETNTAIMEMASAAGITLVTGEERNPLKTTTYGVGEMILDAIQKGCRRFIVGIGGSATNDGGIGMLQALGYDFLDASGQAIPHCGAGLEILAKISADHVIPELSECSFKIACDVTNPLCGPMGASAIYGPQKGATPEIVRTMDGWLANYAVLAKSVNTSADAEIPGTGAAGGLGFAFSVFTNAVLESGISIVLEETRLEDYVKDADFVITGEGRLDAQTVMGKAPSGVANIAKKYDKPVLAFAGAVTEDAVHCNEHGIDAFFPILRSVVSLDAAMDPANARKNMEATAEQVFRLIKAVQKTK
;
A
#
# COMPACT_ATOMS: atom_id res chain seq x y z
N MET A 1 -21.66 -22.85 11.00
CA MET A 1 -20.30 -22.29 11.17
C MET A 1 -20.14 -21.10 10.25
N LYS A 2 -19.72 -19.97 10.79
CA LYS A 2 -19.36 -18.77 10.02
C LYS A 2 -17.85 -18.53 10.14
N VAL A 3 -17.16 -18.35 9.02
CA VAL A 3 -15.70 -18.11 8.99
C VAL A 3 -15.42 -16.87 8.17
N THR A 4 -14.69 -15.94 8.75
CA THR A 4 -14.17 -14.75 8.05
C THR A 4 -12.69 -14.96 7.74
N ILE A 5 -12.33 -14.88 6.47
CA ILE A 5 -10.95 -15.01 5.99
C ILE A 5 -10.48 -13.65 5.55
N ALA A 6 -9.43 -13.16 6.18
CA ALA A 6 -8.76 -11.89 5.88
C ALA A 6 -7.25 -12.15 5.90
N ILE A 7 -6.71 -12.59 4.76
CA ILE A 7 -5.32 -13.01 4.58
C ILE A 7 -4.62 -12.08 3.58
N ASP A 8 -3.39 -11.69 3.85
CA ASP A 8 -2.56 -10.94 2.91
C ASP A 8 -2.02 -11.86 1.80
N SER A 9 -1.49 -11.28 0.75
CA SER A 9 -0.86 -12.00 -0.34
C SER A 9 0.35 -12.82 0.14
N LEU A 10 0.56 -13.98 -0.48
CA LEU A 10 1.84 -14.68 -0.39
C LEU A 10 2.72 -14.14 -1.52
N LYS A 11 3.40 -13.02 -1.25
CA LYS A 11 4.13 -12.22 -2.26
C LYS A 11 4.97 -13.10 -3.20
N GLY A 12 4.76 -12.92 -4.51
CA GLY A 12 5.39 -13.72 -5.55
C GLY A 12 4.81 -15.13 -5.78
N SER A 13 3.70 -15.48 -5.08
CA SER A 13 3.05 -16.80 -5.19
C SER A 13 1.54 -16.69 -5.35
N LEU A 14 0.79 -16.34 -4.29
CA LEU A 14 -0.67 -16.21 -4.33
C LEU A 14 -1.11 -14.78 -4.00
N SER A 15 -2.07 -14.25 -4.74
CA SER A 15 -2.82 -13.06 -4.33
C SER A 15 -3.61 -13.34 -3.05
N SER A 16 -3.99 -12.28 -2.34
CA SER A 16 -4.84 -12.36 -1.15
C SER A 16 -6.15 -13.12 -1.44
N LEU A 17 -6.77 -12.83 -2.57
CA LEU A 17 -8.02 -13.49 -2.99
C LEU A 17 -7.81 -14.97 -3.29
N GLU A 18 -6.73 -15.35 -3.98
CA GLU A 18 -6.41 -16.75 -4.28
C GLU A 18 -6.12 -17.55 -3.02
N ALA A 19 -5.34 -16.99 -2.10
CA ALA A 19 -5.07 -17.60 -0.80
C ALA A 19 -6.37 -17.80 0.01
N GLY A 20 -7.22 -16.77 0.07
CA GLY A 20 -8.51 -16.85 0.74
C GLY A 20 -9.45 -17.91 0.16
N ARG A 21 -9.52 -18.01 -1.17
CA ARG A 21 -10.32 -19.05 -1.86
C ARG A 21 -9.78 -20.45 -1.64
N ALA A 22 -8.47 -20.63 -1.58
CA ALA A 22 -7.86 -21.92 -1.27
C ALA A 22 -8.21 -22.38 0.16
N ILE A 23 -8.18 -21.46 1.13
CA ILE A 23 -8.62 -21.74 2.50
C ILE A 23 -10.11 -22.08 2.52
N GLU A 24 -10.96 -21.30 1.84
CA GLU A 24 -12.39 -21.58 1.72
C GLU A 24 -12.65 -23.00 1.18
N ALA A 25 -11.96 -23.40 0.11
CA ALA A 25 -12.10 -24.75 -0.46
C ALA A 25 -11.76 -25.84 0.57
N GLY A 26 -10.66 -25.69 1.32
CA GLY A 26 -10.28 -26.61 2.38
C GLY A 26 -11.33 -26.70 3.51
N ILE A 27 -11.92 -25.57 3.90
CA ILE A 27 -13.01 -25.52 4.89
C ILE A 27 -14.25 -26.27 4.37
N LYS A 28 -14.65 -26.02 3.13
CA LYS A 28 -15.82 -26.61 2.49
C LYS A 28 -15.72 -28.13 2.35
N HIS A 29 -14.53 -28.70 2.22
CA HIS A 29 -14.33 -30.15 2.25
C HIS A 29 -14.75 -30.77 3.59
N VAL A 30 -14.68 -30.03 4.69
CA VAL A 30 -15.02 -30.55 6.03
C VAL A 30 -16.41 -30.10 6.48
N TYR A 31 -16.77 -28.87 6.16
CA TYR A 31 -18.05 -28.22 6.47
C TYR A 31 -18.68 -27.65 5.20
N PRO A 32 -19.36 -28.47 4.37
CA PRO A 32 -19.93 -28.01 3.11
C PRO A 32 -20.89 -26.81 3.26
N ASP A 33 -21.63 -26.78 4.37
CA ASP A 33 -22.63 -25.76 4.67
C ASP A 33 -22.07 -24.55 5.45
N ALA A 34 -20.75 -24.48 5.66
CA ALA A 34 -20.16 -23.32 6.33
C ALA A 34 -20.37 -22.04 5.50
N TYR A 35 -20.78 -20.97 6.14
CA TYR A 35 -20.74 -19.64 5.54
C TYR A 35 -19.30 -19.10 5.67
N VAL A 36 -18.62 -18.96 4.54
CA VAL A 36 -17.25 -18.46 4.47
C VAL A 36 -17.25 -17.13 3.73
N CYS A 37 -16.71 -16.11 4.35
CA CYS A 37 -16.57 -14.78 3.79
C CYS A 37 -15.07 -14.47 3.58
N VAL A 38 -14.65 -14.33 2.34
CA VAL A 38 -13.28 -13.94 1.99
C VAL A 38 -13.23 -12.42 1.80
N ARG A 39 -12.44 -11.74 2.63
CA ARG A 39 -12.16 -10.32 2.56
C ARG A 39 -10.69 -10.13 2.20
N PRO A 40 -10.37 -9.80 0.94
CA PRO A 40 -8.99 -9.57 0.53
C PRO A 40 -8.34 -8.50 1.38
N LEU A 41 -7.07 -8.72 1.76
CA LEU A 41 -6.23 -7.79 2.47
C LEU A 41 -5.04 -7.38 1.63
N ALA A 42 -4.46 -6.26 2.00
CA ALA A 42 -3.16 -5.81 1.57
C ALA A 42 -2.55 -4.89 2.65
N ASP A 43 -1.25 -4.74 2.60
CA ASP A 43 -0.50 -3.92 3.56
C ASP A 43 -0.25 -2.47 3.07
N GLY A 44 -0.91 -2.03 1.99
CA GLY A 44 -0.66 -0.72 1.35
C GLY A 44 0.44 -0.77 0.28
N GLY A 45 1.05 -1.94 0.05
CA GLY A 45 2.03 -2.20 -1.01
C GLY A 45 1.41 -2.83 -2.26
N GLU A 46 2.24 -3.59 -2.98
CA GLU A 46 1.86 -4.27 -4.22
C GLU A 46 0.62 -5.16 -4.04
N GLY A 47 -0.36 -5.02 -4.95
CA GLY A 47 -1.62 -5.76 -4.94
C GLY A 47 -2.74 -5.13 -4.12
N THR A 48 -2.49 -3.98 -3.49
CA THR A 48 -3.51 -3.25 -2.71
C THR A 48 -4.67 -2.79 -3.60
N VAL A 49 -4.39 -2.29 -4.79
CA VAL A 49 -5.41 -1.83 -5.75
C VAL A 49 -6.37 -2.97 -6.08
N GLU A 50 -5.86 -4.12 -6.49
CA GLU A 50 -6.69 -5.27 -6.86
C GLU A 50 -7.49 -5.78 -5.65
N ALA A 51 -6.82 -6.02 -4.52
CA ALA A 51 -7.44 -6.56 -3.31
C ALA A 51 -8.58 -5.67 -2.80
N LEU A 52 -8.33 -4.36 -2.65
CA LEU A 52 -9.35 -3.42 -2.19
C LEU A 52 -10.48 -3.24 -3.21
N THR A 53 -10.14 -3.08 -4.50
CA THR A 53 -11.15 -2.87 -5.54
C THR A 53 -12.13 -4.04 -5.59
N ILE A 54 -11.61 -5.27 -5.65
CA ILE A 54 -12.44 -6.48 -5.67
C ILE A 54 -13.17 -6.64 -4.32
N GLY A 55 -12.48 -6.44 -3.21
CA GLY A 55 -13.05 -6.54 -1.87
C GLY A 55 -14.20 -5.57 -1.60
N MET A 56 -14.21 -4.42 -2.26
CA MET A 56 -15.22 -3.37 -2.16
C MET A 56 -16.25 -3.42 -3.30
N GLY A 57 -16.16 -4.39 -4.23
CA GLY A 57 -17.10 -4.54 -5.35
C GLY A 57 -16.92 -3.51 -6.46
N GLY A 58 -15.70 -3.01 -6.64
CA GLY A 58 -15.36 -2.04 -7.67
C GLY A 58 -14.88 -2.66 -8.98
N GLU A 59 -14.49 -1.80 -9.91
CA GLU A 59 -13.99 -2.13 -11.23
C GLU A 59 -12.55 -1.61 -11.39
N LEU A 60 -11.72 -2.36 -12.12
CA LEU A 60 -10.36 -1.94 -12.45
C LEU A 60 -10.35 -1.15 -13.76
N GLU A 61 -9.71 -0.01 -13.75
CA GLU A 61 -9.45 0.86 -14.90
C GLU A 61 -8.00 0.79 -15.31
N THR A 62 -7.75 0.85 -16.61
CA THR A 62 -6.39 0.89 -17.16
C THR A 62 -6.21 2.12 -18.02
N ILE A 63 -5.19 2.91 -17.73
CA ILE A 63 -4.83 4.14 -18.46
C ILE A 63 -3.35 4.16 -18.80
N THR A 64 -2.97 5.01 -19.74
CA THR A 64 -1.56 5.29 -20.05
C THR A 64 -1.20 6.66 -19.50
N VAL A 65 -0.13 6.73 -18.71
CA VAL A 65 0.37 7.94 -18.06
C VAL A 65 1.87 8.12 -18.28
N THR A 66 2.39 9.26 -17.87
CA THR A 66 3.83 9.56 -17.87
C THR A 66 4.55 8.72 -16.81
N GLY A 67 5.44 7.86 -17.24
CA GLY A 67 6.29 7.04 -16.37
C GLY A 67 7.44 7.83 -15.71
N PRO A 68 8.26 7.17 -14.86
CA PRO A 68 9.29 7.85 -14.06
C PRO A 68 10.29 8.65 -14.89
N HIS A 69 10.57 8.22 -16.12
CA HIS A 69 11.50 8.88 -17.04
C HIS A 69 10.81 9.64 -18.19
N GLY A 70 9.55 10.02 -18.03
CA GLY A 70 8.78 10.71 -19.07
C GLY A 70 8.30 9.83 -20.22
N ARG A 71 8.57 8.51 -20.19
CA ARG A 71 8.06 7.55 -21.19
C ARG A 71 6.65 7.09 -20.77
N PRO A 72 5.74 6.84 -21.74
CA PRO A 72 4.42 6.33 -21.41
C PRO A 72 4.48 4.96 -20.72
N VAL A 73 3.69 4.79 -19.66
CA VAL A 73 3.51 3.51 -18.95
C VAL A 73 2.01 3.22 -18.79
N SER A 74 1.67 1.93 -18.83
CA SER A 74 0.30 1.49 -18.55
C SER A 74 0.13 1.33 -17.05
N CYS A 75 -0.89 2.00 -16.49
CA CYS A 75 -1.22 1.96 -15.07
C CYS A 75 -2.62 1.42 -14.87
N GLN A 76 -2.82 0.71 -13.77
CA GLN A 76 -4.12 0.23 -13.35
C GLN A 76 -4.51 0.83 -12.01
N TYR A 77 -5.77 1.23 -11.84
CA TYR A 77 -6.33 1.69 -10.58
C TYR A 77 -7.79 1.23 -10.44
N GLY A 78 -8.31 1.21 -9.22
CA GLY A 78 -9.66 0.78 -8.93
C GLY A 78 -10.65 1.93 -8.81
N ILE A 79 -11.90 1.73 -9.22
CA ILE A 79 -13.02 2.64 -9.01
C ILE A 79 -14.16 1.93 -8.29
N ILE A 80 -14.58 2.50 -7.17
CA ILE A 80 -15.79 2.09 -6.45
C ILE A 80 -16.87 3.13 -6.74
N LYS A 81 -17.76 2.82 -7.68
CA LYS A 81 -18.80 3.75 -8.17
C LYS A 81 -19.77 4.20 -7.08
N GLU A 82 -20.14 3.28 -6.16
CA GLU A 82 -21.10 3.57 -5.09
C GLU A 82 -20.64 4.68 -4.14
N THR A 83 -19.33 4.81 -3.93
CA THR A 83 -18.75 5.78 -3.01
C THR A 83 -17.90 6.85 -3.70
N ASN A 84 -17.84 6.84 -5.04
CA ASN A 84 -16.97 7.72 -5.84
C ASN A 84 -15.50 7.66 -5.36
N THR A 85 -15.02 6.46 -5.05
CA THR A 85 -13.69 6.24 -4.51
C THR A 85 -12.75 5.68 -5.58
N ALA A 86 -11.57 6.28 -5.73
CA ALA A 86 -10.47 5.75 -6.51
C ALA A 86 -9.40 5.11 -5.59
N ILE A 87 -8.89 3.96 -5.98
CA ILE A 87 -7.85 3.22 -5.25
C ILE A 87 -6.64 3.10 -6.16
N MET A 88 -5.49 3.62 -5.74
CA MET A 88 -4.29 3.77 -6.56
C MET A 88 -3.03 3.33 -5.83
N GLU A 89 -2.05 2.84 -6.58
CA GLU A 89 -0.66 2.70 -6.14
C GLU A 89 0.23 3.63 -6.97
N MET A 90 0.97 4.53 -6.33
CA MET A 90 1.89 5.42 -7.02
C MET A 90 2.95 4.65 -7.81
N ALA A 91 3.29 3.44 -7.36
CA ALA A 91 4.29 2.59 -8.00
C ALA A 91 3.88 2.14 -9.42
N SER A 92 2.60 2.15 -9.76
CA SER A 92 2.13 1.86 -11.12
C SER A 92 2.60 2.93 -12.13
N ALA A 93 2.72 4.20 -11.71
CA ALA A 93 3.17 5.31 -12.54
C ALA A 93 4.62 5.73 -12.29
N ALA A 94 5.11 5.61 -11.05
CA ALA A 94 6.41 6.16 -10.64
C ALA A 94 7.22 5.18 -9.76
N GLY A 95 7.02 3.88 -9.94
CA GLY A 95 7.62 2.82 -9.14
C GLY A 95 9.05 2.46 -9.54
N ILE A 96 9.80 1.93 -8.55
CA ILE A 96 11.20 1.50 -8.73
C ILE A 96 11.33 0.31 -9.70
N THR A 97 10.28 -0.49 -9.84
CA THR A 97 10.21 -1.63 -10.79
C THR A 97 10.13 -1.20 -12.25
N LEU A 98 9.70 0.05 -12.51
CA LEU A 98 9.66 0.65 -13.86
C LEU A 98 11.02 1.19 -14.31
N VAL A 99 12.02 1.15 -13.44
CA VAL A 99 13.35 1.73 -13.70
C VAL A 99 14.40 0.64 -13.57
N THR A 100 15.18 0.42 -14.64
CA THR A 100 16.29 -0.54 -14.59
C THR A 100 17.38 -0.04 -13.64
N GLY A 101 18.24 -0.95 -13.11
CA GLY A 101 19.28 -0.57 -12.16
C GLY A 101 20.23 0.51 -12.71
N GLU A 102 20.54 0.48 -13.99
CA GLU A 102 21.44 1.43 -14.69
C GLU A 102 20.76 2.81 -14.92
N GLU A 103 19.44 2.83 -15.05
CA GLU A 103 18.66 4.07 -15.27
C GLU A 103 18.28 4.76 -13.96
N ARG A 104 18.54 4.16 -12.79
CA ARG A 104 18.20 4.76 -11.49
C ARG A 104 18.91 6.07 -11.28
N ASN A 105 18.15 7.16 -11.30
CA ASN A 105 18.65 8.51 -11.07
C ASN A 105 17.51 9.40 -10.54
N PRO A 106 17.46 9.71 -9.24
CA PRO A 106 16.36 10.47 -8.65
C PRO A 106 16.30 11.93 -9.11
N LEU A 107 17.36 12.44 -9.75
CA LEU A 107 17.34 13.77 -10.37
C LEU A 107 16.43 13.83 -11.61
N LYS A 108 16.24 12.69 -12.29
CA LYS A 108 15.53 12.59 -13.59
C LYS A 108 14.15 11.97 -13.48
N THR A 109 13.81 11.40 -12.34
CA THR A 109 12.51 10.74 -12.16
C THR A 109 11.44 11.70 -11.67
N THR A 110 10.19 11.41 -12.06
CA THR A 110 9.03 12.27 -11.85
C THR A 110 7.83 11.51 -11.29
N THR A 111 7.03 12.20 -10.48
CA THR A 111 5.70 11.76 -10.03
C THR A 111 4.57 12.27 -10.93
N TYR A 112 4.84 12.86 -12.09
CA TYR A 112 3.84 13.49 -12.96
C TYR A 112 2.70 12.53 -13.32
N GLY A 113 3.00 11.28 -13.66
CA GLY A 113 1.99 10.27 -13.97
C GLY A 113 1.07 9.91 -12.80
N VAL A 114 1.51 10.09 -11.55
CA VAL A 114 0.62 9.94 -10.39
C VAL A 114 -0.46 11.02 -10.40
N GLY A 115 -0.11 12.25 -10.74
CA GLY A 115 -1.07 13.34 -10.92
C GLY A 115 -2.03 13.10 -12.09
N GLU A 116 -1.53 12.53 -13.21
CA GLU A 116 -2.38 12.16 -14.34
C GLU A 116 -3.40 11.07 -13.95
N MET A 117 -3.02 10.07 -13.13
CA MET A 117 -3.95 9.06 -12.60
C MET A 117 -5.05 9.71 -11.75
N ILE A 118 -4.67 10.63 -10.85
CA ILE A 118 -5.62 11.37 -10.00
C ILE A 118 -6.57 12.20 -10.87
N LEU A 119 -6.03 12.91 -11.86
CA LEU A 119 -6.82 13.74 -12.77
C LEU A 119 -7.86 12.91 -13.57
N ASP A 120 -7.44 11.77 -14.11
CA ASP A 120 -8.35 10.86 -14.83
C ASP A 120 -9.49 10.36 -13.93
N ALA A 121 -9.17 9.97 -12.69
CA ALA A 121 -10.19 9.55 -11.72
C ALA A 121 -11.14 10.68 -11.32
N ILE A 122 -10.64 11.92 -11.16
CA ILE A 122 -11.47 13.11 -10.90
C ILE A 122 -12.45 13.35 -12.07
N GLN A 123 -11.97 13.23 -13.31
CA GLN A 123 -12.78 13.38 -14.52
C GLN A 123 -13.86 12.30 -14.64
N LYS A 124 -13.60 11.09 -14.10
CA LYS A 124 -14.58 10.00 -13.99
C LYS A 124 -15.52 10.13 -12.78
N GLY A 125 -15.43 11.23 -12.03
CA GLY A 125 -16.33 11.56 -10.94
C GLY A 125 -15.87 11.13 -9.55
N CYS A 126 -14.66 10.56 -9.41
CA CYS A 126 -14.11 10.23 -8.09
C CYS A 126 -13.80 11.50 -7.28
N ARG A 127 -14.05 11.43 -5.96
CA ARG A 127 -13.77 12.51 -5.00
C ARG A 127 -13.11 11.98 -3.72
N ARG A 128 -13.08 10.68 -3.55
CA ARG A 128 -12.37 10.00 -2.47
C ARG A 128 -11.24 9.19 -3.05
N PHE A 129 -10.06 9.30 -2.45
CA PHE A 129 -8.86 8.65 -2.94
C PHE A 129 -8.18 7.85 -1.84
N ILE A 130 -7.83 6.60 -2.14
CA ILE A 130 -6.96 5.75 -1.34
C ILE A 130 -5.71 5.56 -2.18
N VAL A 131 -4.57 6.06 -1.70
CA VAL A 131 -3.34 6.05 -2.49
C VAL A 131 -2.22 5.38 -1.69
N GLY A 132 -1.74 4.24 -2.18
CA GLY A 132 -0.51 3.61 -1.69
C GLY A 132 0.70 4.33 -2.26
N ILE A 133 1.62 4.77 -1.39
CA ILE A 133 2.82 5.52 -1.81
C ILE A 133 4.14 4.73 -1.66
N GLY A 134 4.06 3.42 -1.42
CA GLY A 134 5.23 2.54 -1.37
C GLY A 134 5.89 2.31 -2.72
N GLY A 135 7.13 1.83 -2.73
CA GLY A 135 7.82 1.35 -3.93
C GLY A 135 8.28 2.42 -4.92
N SER A 136 8.45 3.69 -4.53
CA SER A 136 8.77 4.82 -5.43
C SER A 136 10.19 4.78 -6.02
N ALA A 137 10.33 5.22 -7.29
CA ALA A 137 11.60 5.53 -7.94
C ALA A 137 12.03 7.00 -7.80
N THR A 138 11.17 7.86 -7.27
CA THR A 138 11.25 9.31 -7.35
C THR A 138 11.75 9.94 -6.06
N ASN A 139 12.34 11.12 -6.17
CA ASN A 139 12.70 12.00 -5.06
C ASN A 139 12.49 13.47 -5.46
N ASP A 140 11.36 13.74 -6.10
CA ASP A 140 10.98 15.03 -6.65
C ASP A 140 10.09 15.86 -5.71
N GLY A 141 9.92 15.44 -4.44
CA GLY A 141 9.05 16.14 -3.51
C GLY A 141 7.56 16.08 -3.89
N GLY A 142 7.18 15.26 -4.88
CA GLY A 142 5.81 15.21 -5.40
C GLY A 142 5.45 16.38 -6.34
N ILE A 143 6.43 17.22 -6.74
CA ILE A 143 6.15 18.38 -7.60
C ILE A 143 5.58 17.96 -8.96
N GLY A 144 6.02 16.82 -9.52
CA GLY A 144 5.46 16.33 -10.78
C GLY A 144 3.97 16.06 -10.67
N MET A 145 3.53 15.36 -9.62
CA MET A 145 2.11 15.13 -9.35
C MET A 145 1.33 16.44 -9.23
N LEU A 146 1.86 17.39 -8.46
CA LEU A 146 1.20 18.68 -8.23
C LEU A 146 1.10 19.51 -9.52
N GLN A 147 2.14 19.49 -10.38
CA GLN A 147 2.09 20.17 -11.68
C GLN A 147 1.02 19.58 -12.60
N ALA A 148 0.84 18.26 -12.61
CA ALA A 148 -0.25 17.63 -13.36
C ALA A 148 -1.64 18.01 -12.84
N LEU A 149 -1.75 18.38 -11.56
CA LEU A 149 -2.99 18.85 -10.92
C LEU A 149 -3.18 20.39 -11.04
N GLY A 150 -2.24 21.09 -11.71
CA GLY A 150 -2.36 22.52 -12.01
C GLY A 150 -1.65 23.46 -11.03
N TYR A 151 -0.82 22.95 -10.10
CA TYR A 151 0.06 23.82 -9.34
C TYR A 151 1.22 24.34 -10.20
N ASP A 152 1.54 25.61 -10.08
CA ASP A 152 2.69 26.22 -10.75
C ASP A 152 3.92 26.16 -9.83
N PHE A 153 4.98 25.55 -10.32
CA PHE A 153 6.32 25.56 -9.73
C PHE A 153 7.22 26.34 -10.67
N LEU A 154 7.71 27.51 -10.22
CA LEU A 154 8.35 28.50 -11.07
C LEU A 154 9.78 28.80 -10.61
N ASP A 155 10.65 29.07 -11.56
CA ASP A 155 11.98 29.63 -11.32
C ASP A 155 11.96 31.14 -11.01
N ALA A 156 13.12 31.73 -10.78
CA ALA A 156 13.26 33.17 -10.48
C ALA A 156 12.83 34.09 -11.65
N SER A 157 12.74 33.56 -12.88
CA SER A 157 12.26 34.29 -14.06
C SER A 157 10.74 34.14 -14.28
N GLY A 158 10.08 33.33 -13.47
CA GLY A 158 8.65 33.01 -13.61
C GLY A 158 8.35 31.92 -14.64
N GLN A 159 9.37 31.17 -15.10
CA GLN A 159 9.18 30.03 -16.00
C GLN A 159 8.92 28.75 -15.21
N ALA A 160 8.11 27.85 -15.77
CA ALA A 160 7.86 26.54 -15.15
C ALA A 160 9.15 25.71 -15.07
N ILE A 161 9.40 25.13 -13.89
CA ILE A 161 10.54 24.23 -13.71
C ILE A 161 10.24 22.83 -14.26
N PRO A 162 11.27 22.01 -14.59
CA PRO A 162 11.07 20.60 -14.93
C PRO A 162 10.33 19.83 -13.82
N HIS A 163 9.41 18.95 -14.19
CA HIS A 163 8.62 18.13 -13.27
C HIS A 163 9.37 16.90 -12.72
N CYS A 164 10.66 17.03 -12.42
CA CYS A 164 11.51 15.96 -11.91
C CYS A 164 12.37 16.48 -10.74
N GLY A 165 13.10 15.55 -10.08
CA GLY A 165 13.92 15.90 -8.92
C GLY A 165 14.90 17.07 -9.16
N ALA A 166 15.51 17.14 -10.34
CA ALA A 166 16.41 18.26 -10.69
C ALA A 166 15.68 19.62 -10.80
N GLY A 167 14.38 19.63 -11.09
CA GLY A 167 13.61 20.88 -11.13
C GLY A 167 13.62 21.65 -9.80
N LEU A 168 13.75 20.96 -8.68
CA LEU A 168 13.81 21.56 -7.34
C LEU A 168 15.03 22.50 -7.16
N GLU A 169 16.11 22.32 -7.94
CA GLU A 169 17.31 23.15 -7.88
C GLU A 169 17.01 24.63 -8.13
N ILE A 170 16.14 24.90 -9.11
CA ILE A 170 15.83 26.25 -9.58
C ILE A 170 14.48 26.77 -9.07
N LEU A 171 13.82 26.03 -8.18
CA LEU A 171 12.53 26.43 -7.63
C LEU A 171 12.65 27.71 -6.80
N ALA A 172 11.87 28.73 -7.19
CA ALA A 172 11.84 30.04 -6.54
C ALA A 172 10.44 30.47 -6.08
N LYS A 173 9.37 29.96 -6.71
CA LYS A 173 8.00 30.33 -6.37
C LYS A 173 7.03 29.16 -6.60
N ILE A 174 6.02 29.08 -5.76
CA ILE A 174 4.88 28.15 -5.92
C ILE A 174 3.60 28.99 -6.00
N SER A 175 2.67 28.63 -6.92
CA SER A 175 1.35 29.22 -7.03
C SER A 175 0.29 28.13 -7.19
N ALA A 176 -0.93 28.41 -6.71
CA ALA A 176 -2.11 27.59 -6.86
C ALA A 176 -3.14 28.19 -7.84
N ASP A 177 -2.74 29.17 -8.66
CA ASP A 177 -3.67 29.94 -9.51
C ASP A 177 -4.34 29.11 -10.60
N HIS A 178 -3.73 28.00 -11.04
CA HIS A 178 -4.23 27.11 -12.11
C HIS A 178 -4.65 25.73 -11.60
N VAL A 179 -4.71 25.53 -10.29
CA VAL A 179 -5.16 24.24 -9.70
C VAL A 179 -6.59 23.94 -10.13
N ILE A 180 -6.81 22.68 -10.52
CA ILE A 180 -8.15 22.22 -10.91
C ILE A 180 -9.13 22.43 -9.74
N PRO A 181 -10.30 23.06 -9.96
CA PRO A 181 -11.24 23.39 -8.88
C PRO A 181 -11.72 22.15 -8.10
N GLU A 182 -11.90 21.04 -8.81
CA GLU A 182 -12.41 19.78 -8.27
C GLU A 182 -11.48 19.18 -7.21
N LEU A 183 -10.19 19.54 -7.19
CA LEU A 183 -9.25 19.05 -6.19
C LEU A 183 -9.66 19.47 -4.77
N SER A 184 -10.29 20.62 -4.62
CA SER A 184 -10.79 21.11 -3.34
C SER A 184 -11.93 20.25 -2.74
N GLU A 185 -12.64 19.52 -3.60
CA GLU A 185 -13.72 18.60 -3.22
C GLU A 185 -13.21 17.20 -2.87
N CYS A 186 -11.92 16.94 -3.17
CA CYS A 186 -11.33 15.62 -3.00
C CYS A 186 -10.81 15.42 -1.56
N SER A 187 -10.94 14.20 -1.08
CA SER A 187 -10.30 13.71 0.15
C SER A 187 -9.34 12.55 -0.17
N PHE A 188 -8.21 12.52 0.52
CA PHE A 188 -7.17 11.53 0.27
C PHE A 188 -6.80 10.80 1.56
N LYS A 189 -6.85 9.46 1.55
CA LYS A 189 -6.21 8.59 2.53
C LYS A 189 -4.93 8.04 1.90
N ILE A 190 -3.81 8.35 2.49
CA ILE A 190 -2.50 7.96 1.96
C ILE A 190 -1.92 6.83 2.82
N ALA A 191 -1.78 5.66 2.22
CA ALA A 191 -1.16 4.51 2.87
C ALA A 191 0.36 4.74 2.97
N CYS A 192 0.81 5.01 4.21
CA CYS A 192 2.19 5.36 4.52
C CYS A 192 2.63 4.68 5.83
N ASP A 193 3.48 3.67 5.71
CA ASP A 193 3.97 2.89 6.85
C ASP A 193 5.34 3.35 7.37
N VAL A 194 5.82 4.51 6.90
CA VAL A 194 7.09 5.10 7.34
C VAL A 194 6.86 6.46 8.00
N THR A 195 7.71 6.80 8.95
CA THR A 195 7.59 8.02 9.76
C THR A 195 8.66 9.05 9.45
N ASN A 196 9.46 8.85 8.41
CA ASN A 196 10.56 9.73 8.04
C ASN A 196 10.06 11.13 7.71
N PRO A 197 10.72 12.20 8.23
CA PRO A 197 10.46 13.58 7.84
C PRO A 197 10.91 13.83 6.39
N LEU A 198 10.57 14.98 5.83
CA LEU A 198 10.94 15.33 4.46
C LEU A 198 12.46 15.44 4.29
N CYS A 199 13.14 16.09 5.21
CA CYS A 199 14.55 16.48 5.13
C CYS A 199 15.36 15.98 6.32
N GLY A 200 16.69 16.18 6.23
CA GLY A 200 17.64 15.89 7.29
C GLY A 200 18.16 14.44 7.28
N PRO A 201 18.91 14.04 8.33
CA PRO A 201 19.57 12.72 8.37
C PRO A 201 18.63 11.51 8.25
N MET A 202 17.37 11.69 8.65
CA MET A 202 16.31 10.68 8.55
C MET A 202 15.31 11.01 7.43
N GLY A 203 15.61 12.00 6.60
CA GLY A 203 14.74 12.51 5.55
C GLY A 203 14.68 11.62 4.30
N ALA A 204 13.82 12.02 3.37
CA ALA A 204 13.55 11.31 2.11
C ALA A 204 14.83 10.97 1.33
N SER A 205 15.69 11.97 1.10
CA SER A 205 16.91 11.82 0.31
C SER A 205 17.94 10.96 1.03
N ALA A 206 18.12 11.15 2.35
CA ALA A 206 19.12 10.45 3.13
C ALA A 206 18.82 8.92 3.22
N ILE A 207 17.58 8.58 3.51
CA ILE A 207 17.19 7.19 3.76
C ILE A 207 16.88 6.43 2.47
N TYR A 208 16.16 7.04 1.54
CA TYR A 208 15.64 6.34 0.36
C TYR A 208 16.36 6.71 -0.94
N GLY A 209 17.16 7.78 -0.96
CA GLY A 209 17.92 8.21 -2.14
C GLY A 209 18.91 7.16 -2.67
N PRO A 210 19.71 6.47 -1.83
CA PRO A 210 20.70 5.50 -2.29
C PRO A 210 20.11 4.38 -3.13
N GLN A 211 18.99 3.78 -2.72
CA GLN A 211 18.33 2.71 -3.49
C GLN A 211 17.76 3.19 -4.84
N LYS A 212 17.55 4.50 -4.98
CA LYS A 212 17.08 5.18 -6.20
C LYS A 212 18.23 5.65 -7.09
N GLY A 213 19.48 5.36 -6.70
CA GLY A 213 20.69 5.70 -7.47
C GLY A 213 21.36 7.01 -7.07
N ALA A 214 20.99 7.62 -5.93
CA ALA A 214 21.65 8.82 -5.45
C ALA A 214 23.03 8.51 -4.85
N THR A 215 24.06 9.25 -5.28
CA THR A 215 25.35 9.28 -4.60
C THR A 215 25.26 10.10 -3.30
N PRO A 216 26.23 9.98 -2.36
CA PRO A 216 26.21 10.82 -1.15
C PRO A 216 26.20 12.32 -1.42
N GLU A 217 26.73 12.76 -2.56
CA GLU A 217 26.69 14.15 -2.98
C GLU A 217 25.27 14.55 -3.43
N ILE A 218 24.65 13.74 -4.30
CA ILE A 218 23.28 13.94 -4.76
C ILE A 218 22.31 13.94 -3.58
N VAL A 219 22.48 13.05 -2.60
CA VAL A 219 21.66 13.01 -1.37
C VAL A 219 21.71 14.37 -0.66
N ARG A 220 22.91 14.90 -0.38
CA ARG A 220 23.04 16.21 0.31
C ARG A 220 22.42 17.36 -0.48
N THR A 221 22.64 17.37 -1.78
CA THR A 221 22.12 18.40 -2.67
C THR A 221 20.59 18.39 -2.73
N MET A 222 20.00 17.23 -2.95
CA MET A 222 18.54 17.08 -3.00
C MET A 222 17.87 17.35 -1.65
N ASP A 223 18.52 17.01 -0.54
CA ASP A 223 18.01 17.32 0.80
C ASP A 223 17.87 18.84 1.01
N GLY A 224 18.88 19.60 0.57
CA GLY A 224 18.82 21.06 0.59
C GLY A 224 17.72 21.65 -0.32
N TRP A 225 17.49 21.06 -1.49
CA TRP A 225 16.41 21.49 -2.38
C TRP A 225 15.02 21.20 -1.80
N LEU A 226 14.84 20.03 -1.17
CA LEU A 226 13.59 19.68 -0.49
C LEU A 226 13.34 20.60 0.72
N ALA A 227 14.39 21.01 1.45
CA ALA A 227 14.27 21.98 2.53
C ALA A 227 13.81 23.35 2.02
N ASN A 228 14.39 23.85 0.89
CA ASN A 228 13.91 25.07 0.24
C ASN A 228 12.46 24.95 -0.24
N TYR A 229 12.10 23.81 -0.83
CA TYR A 229 10.73 23.52 -1.26
C TYR A 229 9.75 23.63 -0.08
N ALA A 230 10.08 23.06 1.09
CA ALA A 230 9.24 23.14 2.28
C ALA A 230 9.05 24.58 2.78
N VAL A 231 10.09 25.41 2.66
CA VAL A 231 9.99 26.85 3.01
C VAL A 231 9.05 27.56 2.04
N LEU A 232 9.20 27.33 0.75
CA LEU A 232 8.36 27.96 -0.29
C LEU A 232 6.91 27.50 -0.22
N ALA A 233 6.67 26.25 0.17
CA ALA A 233 5.31 25.69 0.32
C ALA A 233 4.47 26.49 1.34
N LYS A 234 5.08 27.15 2.32
CA LYS A 234 4.38 28.02 3.28
C LYS A 234 3.69 29.22 2.64
N SER A 235 4.06 29.60 1.43
CA SER A 235 3.34 30.65 0.68
C SER A 235 1.97 30.22 0.20
N VAL A 236 1.75 28.91 0.00
CA VAL A 236 0.48 28.32 -0.42
C VAL A 236 -0.29 27.79 0.79
N ASN A 237 0.41 27.14 1.72
CA ASN A 237 -0.18 26.61 2.96
C ASN A 237 0.71 26.96 4.15
N THR A 238 0.27 27.91 4.98
CA THR A 238 1.04 28.39 6.14
C THR A 238 1.30 27.31 7.18
N SER A 239 0.53 26.21 7.17
CA SER A 239 0.70 25.04 8.05
C SER A 239 1.68 24.00 7.49
N ALA A 240 2.35 24.28 6.35
CA ALA A 240 3.32 23.36 5.77
C ALA A 240 4.45 23.07 6.77
N ASP A 241 4.63 21.79 7.10
CA ASP A 241 5.62 21.31 8.06
C ASP A 241 6.33 20.06 7.51
N ALA A 242 7.64 20.17 7.33
CA ALA A 242 8.50 19.11 6.83
C ALA A 242 8.78 18.00 7.86
N GLU A 243 8.54 18.29 9.15
CA GLU A 243 8.84 17.39 10.26
C GLU A 243 7.67 16.42 10.59
N ILE A 244 6.50 16.62 9.98
CA ILE A 244 5.36 15.70 10.17
C ILE A 244 5.78 14.27 9.74
N PRO A 245 5.54 13.26 10.60
CA PRO A 245 5.86 11.87 10.27
C PRO A 245 5.23 11.43 8.93
N GLY A 246 6.04 10.81 8.06
CA GLY A 246 5.60 10.34 6.75
C GLY A 246 5.78 11.34 5.60
N THR A 247 6.11 12.60 5.86
CA THR A 247 6.34 13.61 4.80
C THR A 247 7.49 13.24 3.86
N GLY A 248 8.50 12.50 4.34
CA GLY A 248 9.61 11.98 3.53
C GLY A 248 9.26 10.74 2.70
N ALA A 249 8.11 10.13 2.93
CA ALA A 249 7.70 8.95 2.19
C ALA A 249 7.67 9.21 0.68
N ALA A 250 8.05 8.19 -0.10
CA ALA A 250 8.07 8.25 -1.56
C ALA A 250 8.83 9.47 -2.13
N GLY A 251 9.94 9.86 -1.49
CA GLY A 251 10.76 10.96 -1.98
C GLY A 251 10.11 12.33 -1.85
N GLY A 252 9.29 12.51 -0.80
CA GLY A 252 8.56 13.72 -0.49
C GLY A 252 7.15 13.79 -1.05
N LEU A 253 6.66 12.71 -1.68
CA LEU A 253 5.26 12.64 -2.12
C LEU A 253 4.29 12.72 -0.92
N GLY A 254 4.66 12.14 0.24
CA GLY A 254 3.92 12.31 1.50
C GLY A 254 3.76 13.77 1.90
N PHE A 255 4.80 14.60 1.76
CA PHE A 255 4.73 16.04 1.98
C PHE A 255 3.80 16.72 0.98
N ALA A 256 3.91 16.40 -0.31
CA ALA A 256 3.04 16.95 -1.33
C ALA A 256 1.56 16.71 -1.02
N PHE A 257 1.18 15.50 -0.67
CA PHE A 257 -0.19 15.19 -0.28
C PHE A 257 -0.62 15.95 0.98
N SER A 258 0.19 15.94 2.04
CA SER A 258 -0.15 16.56 3.32
C SER A 258 -0.33 18.08 3.23
N VAL A 259 0.44 18.74 2.36
CA VAL A 259 0.49 20.22 2.30
C VAL A 259 -0.45 20.78 1.25
N PHE A 260 -0.60 20.11 0.09
CA PHE A 260 -1.27 20.67 -1.07
C PHE A 260 -2.64 20.04 -1.34
N THR A 261 -3.03 19.05 -0.55
CA THR A 261 -4.35 18.40 -0.66
C THR A 261 -5.00 18.22 0.72
N ASN A 262 -6.24 17.72 0.74
CA ASN A 262 -6.92 17.35 2.01
C ASN A 262 -6.56 15.91 2.40
N ALA A 263 -5.26 15.60 2.48
CA ALA A 263 -4.77 14.26 2.74
C ALA A 263 -4.53 13.96 4.21
N VAL A 264 -4.84 12.73 4.61
CA VAL A 264 -4.43 12.13 5.87
C VAL A 264 -3.51 10.97 5.59
N LEU A 265 -2.34 10.95 6.25
CA LEU A 265 -1.38 9.84 6.18
C LEU A 265 -1.72 8.84 7.29
N GLU A 266 -1.97 7.60 6.91
CA GLU A 266 -2.33 6.52 7.81
C GLU A 266 -1.58 5.24 7.42
N SER A 267 -1.50 4.26 8.34
CA SER A 267 -0.91 2.97 7.97
C SER A 267 -1.78 2.26 6.92
N GLY A 268 -1.13 1.61 5.96
CA GLY A 268 -1.83 0.92 4.88
C GLY A 268 -2.84 -0.10 5.41
N ILE A 269 -2.46 -0.88 6.42
CA ILE A 269 -3.36 -1.86 7.00
C ILE A 269 -4.59 -1.22 7.68
N SER A 270 -4.44 -0.07 8.36
CA SER A 270 -5.58 0.61 8.99
C SER A 270 -6.61 1.03 7.97
N ILE A 271 -6.16 1.61 6.85
CA ILE A 271 -7.04 2.00 5.72
C ILE A 271 -7.78 0.77 5.18
N VAL A 272 -7.05 -0.32 4.92
CA VAL A 272 -7.64 -1.54 4.35
C VAL A 272 -8.69 -2.15 5.27
N LEU A 273 -8.42 -2.25 6.57
CA LEU A 273 -9.35 -2.82 7.55
C LEU A 273 -10.62 -1.96 7.69
N GLU A 274 -10.49 -0.65 7.66
CA GLU A 274 -11.61 0.30 7.74
C GLU A 274 -12.46 0.25 6.46
N GLU A 275 -11.86 0.45 5.30
CA GLU A 275 -12.56 0.57 4.02
C GLU A 275 -13.22 -0.77 3.60
N THR A 276 -12.61 -1.90 3.93
CA THR A 276 -13.24 -3.21 3.72
C THR A 276 -14.32 -3.54 4.75
N ARG A 277 -14.48 -2.70 5.78
CA ARG A 277 -15.42 -2.92 6.90
C ARG A 277 -15.25 -4.29 7.54
N LEU A 278 -14.00 -4.73 7.71
CA LEU A 278 -13.69 -6.08 8.19
C LEU A 278 -14.37 -6.38 9.54
N GLU A 279 -14.47 -5.38 10.42
CA GLU A 279 -15.09 -5.51 11.74
C GLU A 279 -16.53 -6.03 11.66
N ASP A 280 -17.31 -5.63 10.65
CA ASP A 280 -18.69 -6.08 10.47
C ASP A 280 -18.81 -7.59 10.19
N TYR A 281 -17.78 -8.17 9.57
CA TYR A 281 -17.74 -9.61 9.26
C TYR A 281 -17.15 -10.43 10.40
N VAL A 282 -16.25 -9.83 11.18
CA VAL A 282 -15.55 -10.50 12.28
C VAL A 282 -16.47 -10.72 13.48
N LYS A 283 -17.29 -9.72 13.85
CA LYS A 283 -18.14 -9.80 15.04
C LYS A 283 -19.10 -10.98 15.09
N ASP A 284 -19.55 -11.46 13.93
CA ASP A 284 -20.47 -12.59 13.81
C ASP A 284 -19.76 -13.91 13.45
N ALA A 285 -18.44 -13.92 13.28
CA ALA A 285 -17.68 -15.10 12.91
C ALA A 285 -17.50 -16.06 14.07
N ASP A 286 -17.48 -17.37 13.79
CA ASP A 286 -17.04 -18.41 14.74
C ASP A 286 -15.52 -18.53 14.75
N PHE A 287 -14.87 -18.29 13.59
CA PHE A 287 -13.41 -18.26 13.41
C PHE A 287 -13.03 -17.13 12.48
N VAL A 288 -11.90 -16.50 12.79
CA VAL A 288 -11.23 -15.52 11.93
C VAL A 288 -9.92 -16.13 11.43
N ILE A 289 -9.70 -16.05 10.14
CA ILE A 289 -8.49 -16.57 9.49
C ILE A 289 -7.71 -15.42 8.90
N THR A 290 -6.41 -15.41 9.18
CA THR A 290 -5.47 -14.45 8.63
C THR A 290 -4.20 -15.13 8.15
N GLY A 291 -3.20 -14.37 7.75
CA GLY A 291 -1.89 -14.87 7.34
C GLY A 291 -1.19 -13.97 6.34
N GLU A 292 0.00 -14.36 5.97
CA GLU A 292 0.87 -13.69 5.01
C GLU A 292 1.92 -14.67 4.45
N GLY A 293 2.78 -14.20 3.54
CA GLY A 293 3.84 -15.03 2.95
C GLY A 293 4.82 -15.61 3.98
N ARG A 294 5.16 -14.87 5.04
CA ARG A 294 6.05 -15.32 6.11
C ARG A 294 5.68 -14.69 7.44
N LEU A 295 5.35 -15.53 8.42
CA LEU A 295 5.16 -15.09 9.79
C LEU A 295 6.51 -15.04 10.52
N ASP A 296 6.81 -13.92 11.13
CA ASP A 296 8.02 -13.63 11.92
C ASP A 296 7.71 -12.57 13.01
N ALA A 297 8.72 -12.17 13.78
CA ALA A 297 8.55 -11.14 14.80
C ALA A 297 8.08 -9.77 14.27
N GLN A 298 8.28 -9.48 12.98
CA GLN A 298 7.79 -8.24 12.40
C GLN A 298 6.26 -8.26 12.14
N THR A 299 5.65 -9.44 12.07
CA THR A 299 4.22 -9.61 11.87
C THR A 299 3.41 -8.87 12.95
N VAL A 300 3.89 -8.87 14.21
CA VAL A 300 3.23 -8.20 15.33
C VAL A 300 3.45 -6.68 15.37
N MET A 301 4.36 -6.15 14.54
CA MET A 301 4.68 -4.73 14.47
C MET A 301 3.74 -3.92 13.55
N GLY A 302 2.48 -4.32 13.43
CA GLY A 302 1.46 -3.56 12.67
C GLY A 302 1.22 -4.06 11.25
N LYS A 303 1.67 -5.28 10.89
CA LYS A 303 1.32 -5.90 9.60
C LYS A 303 -0.12 -6.42 9.58
N ALA A 304 -0.58 -6.83 8.40
CA ALA A 304 -1.95 -7.27 8.15
C ALA A 304 -2.47 -8.33 9.15
N PRO A 305 -1.74 -9.40 9.47
CA PRO A 305 -2.25 -10.41 10.40
C PRO A 305 -2.49 -9.88 11.82
N SER A 306 -1.65 -8.99 12.33
CA SER A 306 -1.85 -8.40 13.66
C SER A 306 -3.02 -7.43 13.69
N GLY A 307 -3.24 -6.67 12.61
CA GLY A 307 -4.41 -5.80 12.47
C GLY A 307 -5.73 -6.59 12.53
N VAL A 308 -5.80 -7.71 11.81
CA VAL A 308 -6.95 -8.64 11.84
C VAL A 308 -7.15 -9.23 13.23
N ALA A 309 -6.07 -9.70 13.87
CA ALA A 309 -6.12 -10.27 15.21
C ALA A 309 -6.64 -9.26 16.22
N ASN A 310 -6.17 -8.02 16.17
CA ASN A 310 -6.65 -6.95 17.05
C ASN A 310 -8.17 -6.70 16.93
N ILE A 311 -8.71 -6.70 15.71
CA ILE A 311 -10.17 -6.58 15.52
C ILE A 311 -10.88 -7.82 16.07
N ALA A 312 -10.38 -9.03 15.78
CA ALA A 312 -11.00 -10.27 16.23
C ALA A 312 -11.07 -10.37 17.77
N LYS A 313 -10.02 -9.93 18.46
CA LYS A 313 -9.95 -9.97 19.94
C LYS A 313 -10.87 -8.97 20.63
N LYS A 314 -11.31 -7.91 19.96
CA LYS A 314 -12.40 -7.06 20.49
C LYS A 314 -13.71 -7.83 20.71
N TYR A 315 -13.90 -8.94 19.97
CA TYR A 315 -15.10 -9.78 19.97
C TYR A 315 -14.85 -11.20 20.46
N ASP A 316 -13.71 -11.44 21.13
CA ASP A 316 -13.28 -12.74 21.65
C ASP A 316 -13.29 -13.87 20.60
N LYS A 317 -12.98 -13.54 19.34
CA LYS A 317 -12.98 -14.53 18.25
C LYS A 317 -11.66 -15.28 18.19
N PRO A 318 -11.70 -16.62 17.98
CA PRO A 318 -10.50 -17.40 17.67
C PRO A 318 -9.87 -16.98 16.35
N VAL A 319 -8.55 -16.76 16.35
CA VAL A 319 -7.77 -16.34 15.18
C VAL A 319 -6.77 -17.42 14.81
N LEU A 320 -6.86 -17.90 13.58
CA LEU A 320 -5.91 -18.85 13.00
C LEU A 320 -5.15 -18.17 11.88
N ALA A 321 -3.85 -18.39 11.80
CA ALA A 321 -3.03 -17.85 10.72
C ALA A 321 -2.44 -18.95 9.85
N PHE A 322 -2.42 -18.72 8.52
CA PHE A 322 -1.74 -19.57 7.55
C PHE A 322 -0.60 -18.77 6.90
N ALA A 323 0.56 -19.40 6.71
CA ALA A 323 1.72 -18.74 6.13
C ALA A 323 2.49 -19.63 5.17
N GLY A 324 3.14 -19.01 4.17
CA GLY A 324 4.08 -19.71 3.30
C GLY A 324 5.25 -20.28 4.08
N ALA A 325 5.82 -19.47 4.97
CA ALA A 325 6.89 -19.86 5.89
C ALA A 325 6.64 -19.31 7.30
N VAL A 326 7.23 -19.95 8.29
CA VAL A 326 7.14 -19.55 9.69
C VAL A 326 8.55 -19.60 10.27
N THR A 327 8.99 -18.52 10.90
CA THR A 327 10.28 -18.45 11.60
C THR A 327 10.14 -18.84 13.07
N GLU A 328 11.25 -19.10 13.75
CA GLU A 328 11.23 -19.51 15.15
C GLU A 328 10.60 -18.43 16.08
N ASP A 329 10.82 -17.17 15.76
CA ASP A 329 10.30 -16.01 16.50
C ASP A 329 8.82 -15.68 16.20
N ALA A 330 8.17 -16.39 15.26
CA ALA A 330 6.73 -16.27 15.02
C ALA A 330 5.86 -16.62 16.24
N VAL A 331 6.42 -17.28 17.26
CA VAL A 331 5.74 -17.58 18.54
C VAL A 331 5.21 -16.32 19.22
N HIS A 332 5.83 -15.15 18.98
CA HIS A 332 5.32 -13.87 19.47
C HIS A 332 3.92 -13.53 18.93
N CYS A 333 3.52 -14.07 17.78
CA CYS A 333 2.17 -13.88 17.25
C CYS A 333 1.09 -14.41 18.20
N ASN A 334 1.39 -15.47 18.99
CA ASN A 334 0.44 -16.02 19.95
C ASN A 334 0.17 -15.06 21.12
N GLU A 335 1.15 -14.25 21.50
CA GLU A 335 1.02 -13.24 22.55
C GLU A 335 0.23 -12.00 22.06
N HIS A 336 0.09 -11.87 20.72
CA HIS A 336 -0.54 -10.73 20.06
C HIS A 336 -1.86 -11.08 19.35
N GLY A 337 -2.57 -12.09 19.87
CA GLY A 337 -3.95 -12.37 19.47
C GLY A 337 -4.13 -13.37 18.34
N ILE A 338 -3.07 -13.97 17.79
CA ILE A 338 -3.17 -15.12 16.90
C ILE A 338 -3.11 -16.41 17.74
N ASP A 339 -4.24 -17.12 17.85
CA ASP A 339 -4.32 -18.28 18.74
C ASP A 339 -3.49 -19.48 18.26
N ALA A 340 -3.41 -19.66 16.94
CA ALA A 340 -2.56 -20.69 16.32
C ALA A 340 -2.16 -20.30 14.89
N PHE A 341 -0.97 -20.76 14.47
CA PHE A 341 -0.49 -20.52 13.11
C PHE A 341 0.05 -21.81 12.48
N PHE A 342 -0.07 -21.90 11.15
CA PHE A 342 0.23 -23.12 10.40
C PHE A 342 1.02 -22.77 9.14
N PRO A 343 2.25 -23.34 8.93
CA PRO A 343 2.90 -23.26 7.64
C PRO A 343 2.19 -24.13 6.62
N ILE A 344 2.09 -23.64 5.38
CA ILE A 344 1.44 -24.42 4.30
C ILE A 344 2.38 -25.41 3.62
N LEU A 345 3.70 -25.29 3.84
CA LEU A 345 4.67 -26.23 3.29
C LEU A 345 4.52 -27.59 3.97
N ARG A 346 4.18 -28.62 3.20
CA ARG A 346 3.87 -29.97 3.68
C ARG A 346 5.03 -30.97 3.51
N SER A 347 6.05 -30.57 2.77
CA SER A 347 7.27 -31.36 2.52
C SER A 347 8.44 -30.44 2.27
N VAL A 348 9.65 -30.97 2.32
CA VAL A 348 10.85 -30.24 1.90
C VAL A 348 10.87 -30.14 0.39
N VAL A 349 10.87 -28.94 -0.12
CA VAL A 349 10.87 -28.63 -1.56
C VAL A 349 11.84 -27.47 -1.85
N SER A 350 12.18 -27.26 -3.11
CA SER A 350 12.94 -26.08 -3.52
C SER A 350 12.11 -24.80 -3.35
N LEU A 351 12.77 -23.65 -3.27
CA LEU A 351 12.07 -22.35 -3.20
C LEU A 351 11.15 -22.14 -4.39
N ASP A 352 11.61 -22.44 -5.61
CA ASP A 352 10.82 -22.30 -6.83
C ASP A 352 9.54 -23.16 -6.78
N ALA A 353 9.65 -24.41 -6.29
CA ALA A 353 8.49 -25.28 -6.12
C ALA A 353 7.54 -24.80 -4.99
N ALA A 354 8.07 -24.19 -3.95
CA ALA A 354 7.28 -23.59 -2.87
C ALA A 354 6.52 -22.33 -3.33
N MET A 355 7.16 -21.52 -4.19
CA MET A 355 6.60 -20.27 -4.73
C MET A 355 5.66 -20.49 -5.91
N ASP A 356 5.66 -21.69 -6.53
CA ASP A 356 4.75 -22.01 -7.63
C ASP A 356 3.27 -21.84 -7.18
N PRO A 357 2.46 -21.02 -7.87
CA PRO A 357 1.09 -20.73 -7.44
C PRO A 357 0.19 -21.96 -7.32
N ALA A 358 0.34 -22.95 -8.21
CA ALA A 358 -0.47 -24.16 -8.18
C ALA A 358 -0.14 -25.03 -6.97
N ASN A 359 1.16 -25.14 -6.64
CA ASN A 359 1.62 -25.86 -5.44
C ASN A 359 1.19 -25.14 -4.16
N ALA A 360 1.36 -23.83 -4.10
CA ALA A 360 0.98 -23.01 -2.94
C ALA A 360 -0.53 -23.12 -2.67
N ARG A 361 -1.37 -23.01 -3.70
CA ARG A 361 -2.83 -23.16 -3.62
C ARG A 361 -3.21 -24.54 -3.06
N LYS A 362 -2.67 -25.60 -3.64
CA LYS A 362 -2.92 -26.98 -3.19
C LYS A 362 -2.50 -27.22 -1.74
N ASN A 363 -1.36 -26.67 -1.34
CA ASN A 363 -0.85 -26.78 0.02
C ASN A 363 -1.72 -26.01 1.02
N MET A 364 -2.12 -24.77 0.66
CA MET A 364 -3.01 -23.93 1.46
C MET A 364 -4.36 -24.63 1.72
N GLU A 365 -5.01 -25.11 0.65
CA GLU A 365 -6.28 -25.85 0.71
C GLU A 365 -6.16 -27.08 1.62
N ALA A 366 -5.13 -27.91 1.39
CA ALA A 366 -4.95 -29.13 2.15
C ALA A 366 -4.58 -28.88 3.63
N THR A 367 -3.85 -27.80 3.94
CA THR A 367 -3.53 -27.44 5.33
C THR A 367 -4.78 -26.93 6.03
N ALA A 368 -5.57 -26.06 5.38
CA ALA A 368 -6.84 -25.59 5.92
C ALA A 368 -7.81 -26.75 6.18
N GLU A 369 -7.93 -27.71 5.25
CA GLU A 369 -8.74 -28.91 5.45
C GLU A 369 -8.32 -29.67 6.72
N GLN A 370 -7.04 -29.91 6.93
CA GLN A 370 -6.58 -30.67 8.12
C GLN A 370 -6.83 -29.92 9.43
N VAL A 371 -6.66 -28.62 9.45
CA VAL A 371 -6.97 -27.79 10.61
C VAL A 371 -8.47 -27.87 10.95
N PHE A 372 -9.35 -27.74 9.96
CA PHE A 372 -10.79 -27.83 10.19
C PHE A 372 -11.27 -29.25 10.49
N ARG A 373 -10.58 -30.31 10.03
CA ARG A 373 -10.81 -31.69 10.48
C ARG A 373 -10.50 -31.85 11.98
N LEU A 374 -9.40 -31.24 12.46
CA LEU A 374 -9.07 -31.24 13.89
C LEU A 374 -10.16 -30.52 14.71
N ILE A 375 -10.58 -29.32 14.27
CA ILE A 375 -11.66 -28.57 14.91
C ILE A 375 -12.94 -29.44 15.00
N LYS A 376 -13.33 -30.09 13.90
CA LYS A 376 -14.51 -30.96 13.87
C LYS A 376 -14.41 -32.17 14.81
N ALA A 377 -13.22 -32.72 14.93
CA ALA A 377 -13.00 -33.85 15.85
C ALA A 377 -13.18 -33.44 17.32
N VAL A 378 -12.59 -32.28 17.69
CA VAL A 378 -12.71 -31.74 19.06
C VAL A 378 -14.14 -31.31 19.40
N GLN A 379 -14.88 -30.74 18.45
CA GLN A 379 -16.29 -30.34 18.67
C GLN A 379 -17.24 -31.54 18.89
N LYS A 380 -16.91 -32.71 18.38
CA LYS A 380 -17.70 -33.94 18.58
C LYS A 380 -17.51 -34.57 19.97
N THR A 381 -16.48 -34.15 20.70
CA THR A 381 -16.16 -34.69 22.03
C THR A 381 -16.71 -33.81 23.15
N LYS A 382 -17.32 -32.70 22.83
CA LYS A 382 -18.13 -31.83 23.72
C LYS A 382 -19.61 -32.12 23.48
#